data_2ce7414bdbe4ef39eccd063388e97feb
#
_entry.id   2ce7414bdbe4ef39eccd063388e97feb
#
_cell.length_a   1.000
_cell.length_b   1.000
_cell.length_c   1.000
_cell.angle_alpha   90.00
_cell.angle_beta   90.00
_cell.angle_gamma   90.00
#
_symmetry.space_group_name_H-M   'P 1'
#
loop_
_entity.id
_entity.type
_entity.pdbx_description
1 polymer ?
#
loop_
_entity_poly.entity_id
_entity_poly.type
_entity_poly.pdbx_seq_one_letter_code
_entity_poly.pdbx_strand_id
1 'polypeptide(L)'
;MNAVLKYHHKALIRDRYVVEVVIYEVSVTQKYPDGIKYRLIFMDQKEGKKILMDNHHPKGPHVHINEHELEYSYVSEDKLMEDFNKLILTHMGVRL
;
A
#
# COMPACT_ATOMS: atom_id res chain seq x y z
N MET A 1 22.38 2.72 3.41
CA MET A 1 21.33 1.72 3.17
C MET A 1 21.07 1.65 1.68
N ASN A 2 21.12 0.46 1.12
CA ASN A 2 20.81 0.24 -0.28
C ASN A 2 19.37 -0.27 -0.41
N ALA A 3 18.56 0.45 -1.17
CA ALA A 3 17.21 0.03 -1.49
C ALA A 3 17.20 -0.48 -2.93
N VAL A 4 16.64 -1.66 -3.13
CA VAL A 4 16.49 -2.26 -4.44
C VAL A 4 15.02 -2.30 -4.78
N LEU A 5 14.65 -1.68 -5.91
CA LEU A 5 13.26 -1.73 -6.37
C LEU A 5 12.89 -3.16 -6.71
N LYS A 6 11.89 -3.68 -6.01
CA LYS A 6 11.43 -5.05 -6.17
C LYS A 6 10.18 -5.13 -7.05
N TYR A 7 9.27 -4.16 -6.91
CA TYR A 7 8.04 -4.12 -7.68
C TYR A 7 7.54 -2.69 -7.81
N HIS A 8 7.14 -2.32 -9.01
CA HIS A 8 6.47 -1.04 -9.26
C HIS A 8 5.40 -1.23 -10.32
N HIS A 9 4.18 -0.82 -9.99
CA HIS A 9 3.06 -0.82 -10.91
C HIS A 9 2.27 0.45 -10.71
N LYS A 10 1.93 1.11 -11.81
CA LYS A 10 1.08 2.29 -11.80
C LYS A 10 0.10 2.19 -12.95
N ALA A 11 -1.18 2.45 -12.69
CA ALA A 11 -2.22 2.39 -13.69
C ALA A 11 -3.33 3.39 -13.40
N LEU A 12 -3.97 3.85 -14.46
CA LEU A 12 -5.22 4.60 -14.41
C LEU A 12 -6.31 3.67 -14.92
N ILE A 13 -7.33 3.42 -14.11
CA ILE A 13 -8.39 2.47 -14.42
C ILE A 13 -9.69 3.24 -14.67
N ARG A 14 -10.30 3.00 -15.85
CA ARG A 14 -11.58 3.62 -16.24
C ARG A 14 -11.55 5.15 -16.16
N ASP A 15 -10.39 5.77 -16.43
CA ASP A 15 -10.18 7.22 -16.33
C ASP A 15 -10.62 7.83 -14.98
N ARG A 16 -10.69 7.02 -13.94
CA ARG A 16 -11.21 7.43 -12.64
C ARG A 16 -10.32 7.04 -11.47
N TYR A 17 -9.80 5.81 -11.49
CA TYR A 17 -9.05 5.28 -10.36
C TYR A 17 -7.57 5.24 -10.67
N VAL A 18 -6.75 5.76 -9.75
CA VAL A 18 -5.30 5.63 -9.83
C VAL A 18 -4.87 4.55 -8.85
N VAL A 19 -4.09 3.59 -9.33
CA VAL A 19 -3.44 2.61 -8.48
C VAL A 19 -1.95 2.74 -8.65
N GLU A 20 -1.21 2.72 -7.54
CA GLU A 20 0.25 2.64 -7.57
C GLU A 20 0.73 1.74 -6.45
N VAL A 21 1.60 0.82 -6.80
CA VAL A 21 2.24 -0.10 -5.86
C VAL A 21 3.74 0.02 -6.03
N VAL A 22 4.45 0.30 -4.94
CA VAL A 22 5.92 0.39 -4.94
C VAL A 22 6.43 -0.43 -3.77
N ILE A 23 7.30 -1.38 -4.06
CA ILE A 23 7.93 -2.22 -3.04
C ILE A 23 9.44 -2.24 -3.27
N TYR A 24 10.19 -1.87 -2.23
CA TYR A 24 11.65 -1.94 -2.20
C TYR A 24 12.10 -3.02 -1.24
N GLU A 25 13.13 -3.75 -1.63
CA GLU A 25 13.90 -4.55 -0.70
C GLU A 25 14.94 -3.66 -0.04
N VAL A 26 14.99 -3.68 1.29
CA VAL A 26 15.93 -2.88 2.08
C VAL A 26 16.61 -3.78 3.10
N SER A 27 17.72 -3.30 3.68
CA SER A 27 18.37 -4.02 4.76
C SER A 27 17.46 -4.21 5.95
N VAL A 28 17.49 -5.37 6.56
CA VAL A 28 16.77 -5.63 7.81
C VAL A 28 17.40 -4.80 8.91
N THR A 29 16.63 -3.88 9.48
CA THR A 29 17.06 -2.96 10.53
C THR A 29 15.93 -2.77 11.52
N GLN A 30 16.16 -2.00 12.57
CA GLN A 30 15.08 -1.61 13.49
C GLN A 30 14.02 -0.76 12.80
N LYS A 31 14.41 -0.01 11.75
CA LYS A 31 13.48 0.82 10.99
C LYS A 31 12.58 -0.03 10.08
N TYR A 32 13.15 -1.06 9.47
CA TYR A 32 12.46 -1.94 8.54
C TYR A 32 12.78 -3.40 8.88
N PRO A 33 12.17 -3.92 9.97
CA PRO A 33 12.51 -5.27 10.46
C PRO A 33 12.12 -6.39 9.49
N ASP A 34 11.18 -6.13 8.57
CA ASP A 34 10.78 -7.12 7.57
C ASP A 34 11.61 -7.08 6.29
N GLY A 35 12.59 -6.16 6.22
CA GLY A 35 13.47 -6.05 5.06
C GLY A 35 12.81 -5.50 3.81
N ILE A 36 11.67 -4.85 3.95
CA ILE A 36 10.98 -4.19 2.82
C ILE A 36 10.49 -2.81 3.23
N LYS A 37 10.37 -1.96 2.23
CA LYS A 37 9.71 -0.66 2.33
C LYS A 37 8.68 -0.58 1.24
N TYR A 38 7.42 -0.28 1.58
CA TYR A 38 6.35 -0.33 0.60
C TYR A 38 5.38 0.84 0.72
N ARG A 39 4.74 1.14 -0.40
CA ARG A 39 3.63 2.08 -0.46
C ARG A 39 2.66 1.61 -1.54
N LEU A 40 1.42 1.38 -1.14
CA LEU A 40 0.34 0.97 -2.03
C LEU A 40 -0.77 2.00 -1.91
N ILE A 41 -1.19 2.59 -3.02
CA ILE A 41 -2.29 3.56 -3.02
C ILE A 41 -3.31 3.22 -4.11
N PHE A 42 -4.57 3.37 -3.76
CA PHE A 42 -5.69 3.34 -4.67
C PHE A 42 -6.54 4.57 -4.39
N MET A 43 -6.76 5.39 -5.40
CA MET A 43 -7.50 6.64 -5.26
C MET A 43 -8.63 6.74 -6.26
N ASP A 44 -9.83 7.06 -5.78
CA ASP A 44 -10.97 7.45 -6.60
C ASP A 44 -10.90 8.95 -6.82
N GLN A 45 -10.49 9.37 -8.02
CA GLN A 45 -10.33 10.79 -8.35
C GLN A 45 -11.67 11.54 -8.41
N LYS A 46 -12.74 10.82 -8.67
CA LYS A 46 -14.07 11.43 -8.77
C LYS A 46 -14.62 11.80 -7.38
N GLU A 47 -14.49 10.92 -6.41
CA GLU A 47 -15.04 11.14 -5.07
C GLU A 47 -13.99 11.51 -4.02
N GLY A 48 -12.72 11.52 -4.39
CA GLY A 48 -11.65 11.87 -3.48
C GLY A 48 -11.38 10.85 -2.38
N LYS A 49 -11.85 9.61 -2.56
CA LYS A 49 -11.63 8.52 -1.60
C LYS A 49 -10.33 7.82 -1.89
N LYS A 50 -9.64 7.35 -0.85
CA LYS A 50 -8.38 6.63 -1.02
C LYS A 50 -8.17 5.52 -0.01
N ILE A 51 -7.42 4.51 -0.44
CA ILE A 51 -6.82 3.49 0.41
C ILE A 51 -5.31 3.63 0.25
N LEU A 52 -4.60 3.78 1.35
CA LEU A 52 -3.14 3.89 1.34
C LEU A 52 -2.58 2.93 2.39
N MET A 53 -1.65 2.09 1.98
CA MET A 53 -0.89 1.22 2.88
C MET A 53 0.58 1.54 2.74
N ASP A 54 1.26 1.82 3.84
CA ASP A 54 2.71 1.98 3.83
C ASP A 54 3.30 1.60 5.19
N ASN A 55 4.62 1.43 5.21
CA ASN A 55 5.35 1.08 6.43
C ASN A 55 6.46 2.07 6.75
N HIS A 56 6.33 3.31 6.34
CA HIS A 56 7.38 4.30 6.51
C HIS A 56 7.71 4.53 7.99
N HIS A 57 9.02 4.46 8.30
CA HIS A 57 9.53 4.76 9.64
C HIS A 57 9.26 6.25 9.98
N PRO A 58 8.87 6.60 11.21
CA PRO A 58 8.80 5.78 12.43
C PRO A 58 7.46 5.09 12.69
N LYS A 59 6.41 5.37 11.93
CA LYS A 59 5.09 4.79 12.19
C LYS A 59 5.02 3.28 12.01
N GLY A 60 5.80 2.73 11.08
CA GLY A 60 5.69 1.34 10.71
C GLY A 60 4.45 1.03 9.89
N PRO A 61 4.07 -0.26 9.79
CA PRO A 61 2.93 -0.66 8.95
C PRO A 61 1.61 -0.04 9.42
N HIS A 62 0.92 0.62 8.49
CA HIS A 62 -0.38 1.23 8.76
C HIS A 62 -1.22 1.34 7.49
N VAL A 63 -2.52 1.57 7.67
CA VAL A 63 -3.49 1.72 6.60
C VAL A 63 -4.24 3.02 6.79
N HIS A 64 -4.37 3.80 5.71
CA HIS A 64 -5.29 4.92 5.65
C HIS A 64 -6.50 4.52 4.81
N ILE A 65 -7.68 4.61 5.40
CA ILE A 65 -8.97 4.45 4.70
C ILE A 65 -9.63 5.81 4.75
N ASN A 66 -9.51 6.55 3.66
CA ASN A 66 -9.89 7.98 3.61
C ASN A 66 -9.12 8.75 4.68
N GLU A 67 -9.78 9.30 5.70
CA GLU A 67 -9.16 10.06 6.79
C GLU A 67 -8.87 9.21 8.03
N HIS A 68 -9.25 7.94 8.02
CA HIS A 68 -9.02 7.03 9.15
C HIS A 68 -7.69 6.31 9.00
N GLU A 69 -6.90 6.32 10.05
CA GLU A 69 -5.61 5.61 10.10
C GLU A 69 -5.72 4.44 11.07
N LEU A 70 -5.28 3.26 10.62
CA LEU A 70 -5.29 2.03 11.39
C LEU A 70 -3.93 1.38 11.36
N GLU A 71 -3.57 0.67 12.41
CA GLU A 71 -2.37 -0.16 12.42
C GLU A 71 -2.57 -1.36 11.50
N TYR A 72 -1.47 -1.82 10.91
CA TYR A 72 -1.46 -2.99 10.05
C TYR A 72 -0.33 -3.93 10.49
N SER A 73 -0.60 -5.23 10.52
CA SER A 73 0.41 -6.24 10.84
C SER A 73 0.89 -6.87 9.54
N TYR A 74 2.11 -6.54 9.13
CA TYR A 74 2.70 -7.11 7.93
C TYR A 74 3.06 -8.58 8.16
N VAL A 75 2.66 -9.45 7.25
CA VAL A 75 2.95 -10.89 7.27
C VAL A 75 3.81 -11.29 6.08
N SER A 76 3.39 -10.93 4.88
CA SER A 76 4.09 -11.25 3.63
C SER A 76 3.61 -10.31 2.52
N GLU A 77 4.36 -10.29 1.41
CA GLU A 77 3.94 -9.50 0.25
C GLU A 77 2.63 -10.01 -0.34
N ASP A 78 2.44 -11.33 -0.41
CA ASP A 78 1.20 -11.91 -0.93
C ASP A 78 0.01 -11.49 -0.07
N LYS A 79 0.16 -11.55 1.25
CA LYS A 79 -0.88 -11.13 2.18
C LYS A 79 -1.14 -9.63 2.09
N LEU A 80 -0.09 -8.83 1.92
CA LEU A 80 -0.20 -7.38 1.74
C LEU A 80 -1.06 -7.05 0.52
N MET A 81 -0.78 -7.67 -0.63
CA MET A 81 -1.54 -7.45 -1.86
C MET A 81 -2.98 -7.95 -1.73
N GLU A 82 -3.18 -9.08 -1.09
CA GLU A 82 -4.50 -9.63 -0.82
C GLU A 82 -5.32 -8.67 0.04
N ASP A 83 -4.74 -8.16 1.11
CA ASP A 83 -5.40 -7.22 2.01
C ASP A 83 -5.72 -5.89 1.31
N PHE A 84 -4.79 -5.41 0.48
CA PHE A 84 -5.00 -4.19 -0.31
C PHE A 84 -6.21 -4.34 -1.24
N ASN A 85 -6.27 -5.43 -2.01
CA ASN A 85 -7.38 -5.69 -2.92
C ASN A 85 -8.70 -5.82 -2.16
N LYS A 86 -8.69 -6.44 -1.01
CA LYS A 86 -9.86 -6.64 -0.17
C LYS A 86 -10.41 -5.32 0.39
N LEU A 87 -9.52 -4.43 0.82
CA LEU A 87 -9.90 -3.10 1.29
C LEU A 87 -10.54 -2.27 0.18
N ILE A 88 -9.98 -2.32 -1.02
CA ILE A 88 -10.54 -1.61 -2.18
C ILE A 88 -11.94 -2.13 -2.50
N LEU A 89 -12.11 -3.44 -2.52
CA LEU A 89 -13.41 -4.04 -2.79
C LEU A 89 -14.43 -3.67 -1.71
N THR A 90 -14.03 -3.75 -0.44
CA THR A 90 -14.92 -3.48 0.70
C THR A 90 -15.35 -2.02 0.76
N HIS A 91 -14.41 -1.10 0.56
CA HIS A 91 -14.67 0.33 0.77
C HIS A 91 -15.06 1.09 -0.49
N MET A 92 -14.71 0.59 -1.65
CA MET A 92 -14.95 1.29 -2.92
C MET A 92 -15.73 0.47 -3.94
N GLY A 93 -15.96 -0.82 -3.65
CA GLY A 93 -16.71 -1.68 -4.55
C GLY A 93 -16.00 -1.98 -5.86
N VAL A 94 -14.67 -1.80 -5.92
CA VAL A 94 -13.87 -2.03 -7.11
C VAL A 94 -13.07 -3.31 -6.97
N ARG A 95 -13.15 -4.16 -7.98
CA ARG A 95 -12.35 -5.38 -8.05
C ARG A 95 -11.22 -5.18 -9.04
N LEU A 96 -10.00 -5.33 -8.56
CA LEU A 96 -8.79 -5.21 -9.37
C LEU A 96 -8.44 -6.51 -10.09
#